data_5e12b42209ce8c1b42245934c2f0571e
#
_entry.id   5e12b42209ce8c1b42245934c2f0571e
#
_cell.length_a   1.000
_cell.length_b   1.000
_cell.length_c   1.000
_cell.angle_alpha   90.00
_cell.angle_beta   90.00
_cell.angle_gamma   90.00
#
_symmetry.space_group_name_H-M   'P 1'
#
loop_
_entity.id
_entity.type
_entity.pdbx_description
1 polymer ?
#
loop_
_entity_poly.entity_id
_entity_poly.type
_entity_poly.pdbx_seq_one_letter_code
_entity_poly.pdbx_strand_id
1 'polypeptide(L)'
;DLEQCFIALLPEEKRRGHKELTIPPRAAGKGEIAIDAKGLTRRFGDFTAVDHVTLSIERGEIFGFLGSNGCGKSTTMKMLTGLLPPTEGTATLFGSSVEAGSIEVRKNLGYMTQSFSLYGEMTVRQNLDLHTRLYHLAADKAKARVDELVSRFGLGDHLDALAGDLPMGLRQRLSLAVAVLHEPQILILDEPTSGVDPVARDSFWELLIDLSRNQNVTIFVTTHFMNEGMRCDRISLMNAGKVLACDAPQKLIEQRGTTSLEDAFIAYMEDSIRDDASAAQPVAAPVAAAHPAQLATAVPVARDRPSRWTLPLTRLLAYA
;
A
#
# COMPACT_ATOMS: atom_id res chain seq x y z
N ASP A 1 12.02 20.68 -10.73
CA ASP A 1 11.04 20.00 -9.90
C ASP A 1 10.66 20.85 -8.70
N LEU A 2 9.36 20.91 -8.37
CA LEU A 2 8.82 21.73 -7.28
C LEU A 2 9.42 21.34 -5.90
N GLU A 3 9.69 20.07 -5.70
CA GLU A 3 10.32 19.53 -4.49
C GLU A 3 11.75 20.04 -4.31
N GLN A 4 12.54 20.07 -5.36
CA GLN A 4 13.90 20.64 -5.35
C GLN A 4 13.88 22.13 -5.06
N CYS A 5 12.91 22.86 -5.62
CA CYS A 5 12.71 24.28 -5.30
C CYS A 5 12.33 24.46 -3.82
N PHE A 6 11.45 23.64 -3.28
CA PHE A 6 11.07 23.67 -1.87
C PHE A 6 12.27 23.41 -0.96
N ILE A 7 13.06 22.37 -1.24
CA ILE A 7 14.27 22.05 -0.47
C ILE A 7 15.30 23.20 -0.54
N ALA A 8 15.46 23.84 -1.70
CA ALA A 8 16.37 24.96 -1.86
C ALA A 8 15.96 26.19 -1.02
N LEU A 9 14.67 26.37 -0.76
CA LEU A 9 14.11 27.46 0.04
C LEU A 9 14.11 27.20 1.55
N LEU A 10 14.37 25.96 1.99
CA LEU A 10 14.43 25.63 3.40
C LEU A 10 15.62 26.30 4.11
N PRO A 11 15.49 26.70 5.40
CA PRO A 11 16.61 27.15 6.21
C PRO A 11 17.75 26.14 6.21
N GLU A 12 18.99 26.66 6.31
CA GLU A 12 20.21 25.84 6.24
C GLU A 12 20.23 24.71 7.29
N GLU A 13 19.66 24.96 8.47
CA GLU A 13 19.54 23.99 9.57
C GLU A 13 18.69 22.78 9.18
N LYS A 14 17.65 22.99 8.38
CA LYS A 14 16.76 21.91 7.89
C LYS A 14 17.30 21.23 6.64
N ARG A 15 18.25 21.86 5.92
CA ARG A 15 18.96 21.27 4.79
C ARG A 15 20.22 20.49 5.20
N ARG A 16 20.74 20.73 6.42
CA ARG A 16 21.94 20.04 6.92
C ARG A 16 21.73 18.54 6.95
N GLY A 17 22.49 17.82 6.14
CA GLY A 17 22.42 16.35 6.02
C GLY A 17 21.51 15.83 4.91
N HIS A 18 20.76 16.68 4.22
CA HIS A 18 20.05 16.26 3.02
C HIS A 18 21.06 15.98 1.89
N LYS A 19 21.12 14.71 1.49
CA LYS A 19 21.86 14.25 0.31
C LYS A 19 20.87 13.78 -0.72
N GLU A 20 21.18 13.98 -1.99
CA GLU A 20 20.41 13.37 -3.06
C GLU A 20 20.38 11.85 -2.86
N LEU A 21 19.19 11.29 -2.77
CA LEU A 21 18.99 9.88 -2.46
C LEU A 21 19.54 9.02 -3.59
N THR A 22 20.61 8.31 -3.33
CA THR A 22 21.16 7.33 -4.28
C THR A 22 20.60 5.95 -3.96
N ILE A 23 19.98 5.31 -4.96
CA ILE A 23 19.41 3.97 -4.81
C ILE A 23 20.42 2.96 -5.36
N PRO A 24 21.13 2.21 -4.49
CA PRO A 24 22.05 1.18 -4.95
C PRO A 24 21.28 0.10 -5.71
N PRO A 25 21.82 -0.45 -6.79
CA PRO A 25 21.20 -1.58 -7.47
C PRO A 25 21.07 -2.75 -6.49
N ARG A 26 19.95 -3.46 -6.57
CA ARG A 26 19.77 -4.70 -5.82
C ARG A 26 20.80 -5.73 -6.27
N ALA A 27 21.46 -6.40 -5.33
CA ALA A 27 22.27 -7.55 -5.67
C ALA A 27 21.38 -8.56 -6.42
N ALA A 28 21.87 -9.11 -7.53
CA ALA A 28 21.12 -10.07 -8.34
C ALA A 28 20.57 -11.18 -7.41
N GLY A 29 19.27 -11.19 -7.19
CA GLY A 29 18.60 -12.16 -6.34
C GLY A 29 18.71 -13.55 -6.96
N LYS A 30 18.61 -14.59 -6.13
CA LYS A 30 18.59 -15.99 -6.60
C LYS A 30 17.26 -16.35 -7.31
N GLY A 31 16.40 -15.37 -7.67
CA GLY A 31 15.07 -15.60 -8.25
C GLY A 31 14.05 -16.19 -7.24
N GLU A 32 14.34 -16.14 -5.93
CA GLU A 32 13.40 -16.59 -4.91
C GLU A 32 12.23 -15.60 -4.82
N ILE A 33 11.02 -16.12 -5.03
CA ILE A 33 9.79 -15.33 -4.98
C ILE A 33 9.35 -15.22 -3.52
N ALA A 34 9.24 -13.97 -3.05
CA ALA A 34 8.74 -13.67 -1.71
C ALA A 34 7.22 -13.55 -1.68
N ILE A 35 6.64 -12.90 -2.68
CA ILE A 35 5.19 -12.71 -2.81
C ILE A 35 4.78 -13.14 -4.20
N ASP A 36 3.81 -14.05 -4.31
CA ASP A 36 3.20 -14.45 -5.59
C ASP A 36 1.68 -14.36 -5.47
N ALA A 37 1.06 -13.62 -6.39
CA ALA A 37 -0.37 -13.43 -6.45
C ALA A 37 -0.86 -13.75 -7.86
N LYS A 38 -1.92 -14.58 -7.97
CA LYS A 38 -2.47 -15.05 -9.24
C LYS A 38 -3.96 -14.79 -9.30
N GLY A 39 -4.36 -13.89 -10.18
CA GLY A 39 -5.75 -13.59 -10.47
C GLY A 39 -6.53 -13.09 -9.26
N LEU A 40 -5.89 -12.34 -8.33
CA LEU A 40 -6.56 -11.83 -7.14
C LEU A 40 -7.72 -10.94 -7.52
N THR A 41 -8.92 -11.32 -7.08
CA THR A 41 -10.15 -10.57 -7.29
C THR A 41 -10.87 -10.36 -5.97
N ARG A 42 -11.39 -9.15 -5.75
CA ARG A 42 -12.23 -8.83 -4.61
C ARG A 42 -13.47 -8.09 -5.04
N ARG A 43 -14.63 -8.69 -4.73
CA ARG A 43 -15.94 -8.08 -4.95
C ARG A 43 -16.61 -7.75 -3.63
N PHE A 44 -17.32 -6.62 -3.60
CA PHE A 44 -18.18 -6.18 -2.50
C PHE A 44 -19.59 -5.96 -3.08
N GLY A 45 -20.45 -6.98 -3.02
CA GLY A 45 -21.69 -7.00 -3.77
C GLY A 45 -21.40 -6.91 -5.27
N ASP A 46 -22.01 -5.94 -5.96
CA ASP A 46 -21.83 -5.71 -7.39
C ASP A 46 -20.54 -4.92 -7.74
N PHE A 47 -19.87 -4.35 -6.73
CA PHE A 47 -18.65 -3.57 -6.92
C PHE A 47 -17.40 -4.46 -6.88
N THR A 48 -16.61 -4.43 -7.95
CA THR A 48 -15.31 -5.10 -8.04
C THR A 48 -14.21 -4.12 -7.70
N ALA A 49 -13.63 -4.25 -6.50
CA ALA A 49 -12.57 -3.38 -6.00
C ALA A 49 -11.19 -3.76 -6.54
N VAL A 50 -10.97 -5.05 -6.82
CA VAL A 50 -9.74 -5.61 -7.41
C VAL A 50 -10.15 -6.68 -8.42
N ASP A 51 -9.59 -6.61 -9.61
CA ASP A 51 -9.97 -7.42 -10.75
C ASP A 51 -8.77 -8.15 -11.35
N HIS A 52 -8.65 -9.46 -11.09
CA HIS A 52 -7.65 -10.38 -11.63
C HIS A 52 -6.18 -9.91 -11.50
N VAL A 53 -5.83 -9.28 -10.39
CA VAL A 53 -4.46 -8.82 -10.15
C VAL A 53 -3.50 -10.00 -10.03
N THR A 54 -2.49 -10.01 -10.89
CA THR A 54 -1.39 -10.98 -10.89
C THR A 54 -0.08 -10.24 -10.74
N LEU A 55 0.73 -10.61 -9.74
CA LEU A 55 2.04 -10.02 -9.49
C LEU A 55 2.95 -11.03 -8.80
N SER A 56 4.25 -10.87 -9.01
CA SER A 56 5.30 -11.68 -8.39
C SER A 56 6.42 -10.75 -7.95
N ILE A 57 6.84 -10.85 -6.69
CA ILE A 57 7.85 -9.99 -6.07
C ILE A 57 8.98 -10.87 -5.56
N GLU A 58 10.20 -10.54 -5.95
CA GLU A 58 11.39 -11.28 -5.55
C GLU A 58 11.87 -10.85 -4.15
N ARG A 59 12.59 -11.75 -3.50
CA ARG A 59 13.17 -11.50 -2.17
C ARG A 59 14.12 -10.31 -2.19
N GLY A 60 14.00 -9.41 -1.20
CA GLY A 60 14.82 -8.20 -1.09
C GLY A 60 14.47 -7.10 -2.09
N GLU A 61 13.41 -7.26 -2.89
CA GLU A 61 12.92 -6.25 -3.81
C GLU A 61 12.14 -5.14 -3.10
N ILE A 62 12.32 -3.90 -3.53
CA ILE A 62 11.41 -2.79 -3.21
C ILE A 62 10.42 -2.69 -4.36
N PHE A 63 9.20 -3.14 -4.13
CA PHE A 63 8.14 -3.16 -5.12
C PHE A 63 7.09 -2.09 -4.82
N GLY A 64 6.91 -1.16 -5.76
CA GLY A 64 5.94 -0.08 -5.67
C GLY A 64 4.59 -0.47 -6.27
N PHE A 65 3.50 -0.13 -5.60
CA PHE A 65 2.15 -0.28 -6.11
C PHE A 65 1.52 1.11 -6.26
N LEU A 66 1.55 1.63 -7.49
CA LEU A 66 1.27 3.01 -7.82
C LEU A 66 -0.12 3.14 -8.43
N GLY A 67 -0.86 4.16 -8.02
CA GLY A 67 -2.18 4.44 -8.57
C GLY A 67 -2.95 5.49 -7.78
N SER A 68 -4.04 6.00 -8.35
CA SER A 68 -4.91 6.98 -7.71
C SER A 68 -5.60 6.44 -6.46
N ASN A 69 -6.11 7.33 -5.62
CA ASN A 69 -6.88 6.92 -4.45
C ASN A 69 -8.16 6.18 -4.88
N GLY A 70 -8.48 5.10 -4.16
CA GLY A 70 -9.65 4.27 -4.46
C GLY A 70 -9.47 3.25 -5.60
N CYS A 71 -8.31 3.17 -6.27
CA CYS A 71 -8.09 2.22 -7.37
C CYS A 71 -7.89 0.76 -6.93
N GLY A 72 -7.92 0.45 -5.61
CA GLY A 72 -7.81 -0.93 -5.10
C GLY A 72 -6.50 -1.29 -4.40
N LYS A 73 -5.51 -0.38 -4.28
CA LYS A 73 -4.19 -0.64 -3.66
C LYS A 73 -4.29 -1.27 -2.27
N SER A 74 -4.95 -0.58 -1.33
CA SER A 74 -5.09 -1.07 0.06
C SER A 74 -5.91 -2.37 0.14
N THR A 75 -6.86 -2.58 -0.79
CA THR A 75 -7.62 -3.85 -0.87
C THR A 75 -6.72 -4.99 -1.29
N THR A 76 -5.90 -4.80 -2.34
CA THR A 76 -4.91 -5.79 -2.79
C THR A 76 -3.93 -6.11 -1.66
N MET A 77 -3.40 -5.10 -1.00
CA MET A 77 -2.49 -5.25 0.11
C MET A 77 -3.09 -6.06 1.27
N LYS A 78 -4.35 -5.80 1.64
CA LYS A 78 -5.07 -6.59 2.67
C LYS A 78 -5.27 -8.04 2.25
N MET A 79 -5.43 -8.33 0.96
CA MET A 79 -5.47 -9.72 0.48
C MET A 79 -4.11 -10.40 0.58
N LEU A 80 -3.03 -9.71 0.22
CA LEU A 80 -1.65 -10.22 0.33
C LEU A 80 -1.21 -10.47 1.77
N THR A 81 -1.80 -9.77 2.75
CA THR A 81 -1.51 -9.95 4.19
C THR A 81 -2.41 -10.96 4.88
N GLY A 82 -3.40 -11.52 4.19
CA GLY A 82 -4.42 -12.39 4.79
C GLY A 82 -5.39 -11.66 5.73
N LEU A 83 -5.41 -10.32 5.72
CA LEU A 83 -6.39 -9.51 6.46
C LEU A 83 -7.76 -9.49 5.78
N LEU A 84 -7.79 -9.75 4.48
CA LEU A 84 -9.00 -9.82 3.68
C LEU A 84 -8.92 -11.04 2.75
N PRO A 85 -9.87 -11.99 2.82
CA PRO A 85 -9.86 -13.11 1.88
C PRO A 85 -10.18 -12.60 0.47
N PRO A 86 -9.52 -13.10 -0.59
CA PRO A 86 -9.93 -12.83 -1.96
C PRO A 86 -11.29 -13.51 -2.26
N THR A 87 -12.01 -12.95 -3.22
CA THR A 87 -13.20 -13.63 -3.78
C THR A 87 -12.78 -14.71 -4.76
N GLU A 88 -11.72 -14.44 -5.54
CA GLU A 88 -11.11 -15.37 -6.49
C GLU A 88 -9.60 -15.16 -6.51
N GLY A 89 -8.88 -16.16 -7.00
CA GLY A 89 -7.42 -16.14 -7.09
C GLY A 89 -6.73 -16.59 -5.81
N THR A 90 -5.40 -16.58 -5.83
CA THR A 90 -4.56 -17.07 -4.73
C THR A 90 -3.40 -16.13 -4.48
N ALA A 91 -2.92 -16.09 -3.24
CA ALA A 91 -1.67 -15.42 -2.88
C ALA A 91 -0.81 -16.36 -2.05
N THR A 92 0.51 -16.29 -2.23
CA THR A 92 1.48 -17.01 -1.41
C THR A 92 2.58 -16.07 -0.93
N LEU A 93 3.07 -16.31 0.28
CA LEU A 93 4.27 -15.66 0.84
C LEU A 93 5.32 -16.76 1.07
N PHE A 94 6.48 -16.64 0.42
CA PHE A 94 7.52 -17.67 0.42
C PHE A 94 6.97 -19.08 0.10
N GLY A 95 6.06 -19.16 -0.88
CA GLY A 95 5.41 -20.42 -1.27
C GLY A 95 4.31 -20.92 -0.33
N SER A 96 4.13 -20.32 0.85
CA SER A 96 3.06 -20.66 1.77
C SER A 96 1.79 -19.92 1.43
N SER A 97 0.63 -20.59 1.35
CA SER A 97 -0.66 -19.97 1.04
C SER A 97 -1.04 -18.93 2.09
N VAL A 98 -1.49 -17.77 1.62
CA VAL A 98 -2.03 -16.71 2.49
C VAL A 98 -3.48 -17.05 2.80
N GLU A 99 -3.69 -17.83 3.85
CA GLU A 99 -5.03 -18.07 4.37
C GLU A 99 -5.40 -17.03 5.43
N ALA A 100 -6.67 -16.62 5.45
CA ALA A 100 -7.15 -15.69 6.45
C ALA A 100 -6.96 -16.29 7.85
N GLY A 101 -6.12 -15.65 8.67
CA GLY A 101 -5.86 -16.06 10.05
C GLY A 101 -4.56 -16.84 10.29
N SER A 102 -3.77 -17.19 9.28
CA SER A 102 -2.49 -17.88 9.49
C SER A 102 -1.52 -17.04 10.33
N ILE A 103 -1.25 -17.48 11.55
CA ILE A 103 -0.33 -16.81 12.49
C ILE A 103 1.11 -16.91 11.99
N GLU A 104 1.49 -18.02 11.34
CA GLU A 104 2.85 -18.23 10.86
C GLU A 104 3.23 -17.26 9.73
N VAL A 105 2.30 -16.99 8.83
CA VAL A 105 2.48 -16.00 7.77
C VAL A 105 2.70 -14.60 8.37
N ARG A 106 1.93 -14.25 9.40
CA ARG A 106 2.02 -12.93 10.07
C ARG A 106 3.31 -12.72 10.86
N LYS A 107 3.93 -13.77 11.38
CA LYS A 107 5.22 -13.67 12.10
C LYS A 107 6.35 -13.16 11.20
N ASN A 108 6.29 -13.43 9.91
CA ASN A 108 7.30 -13.01 8.95
C ASN A 108 6.96 -11.71 8.22
N LEU A 109 5.87 -11.04 8.63
CA LEU A 109 5.33 -9.87 7.95
C LEU A 109 5.26 -8.68 8.88
N GLY A 110 5.96 -7.60 8.51
CA GLY A 110 5.78 -6.28 9.11
C GLY A 110 4.72 -5.49 8.33
N TYR A 111 3.87 -4.78 9.02
CA TYR A 111 2.80 -4.00 8.42
C TYR A 111 2.73 -2.59 8.98
N MET A 112 2.65 -1.61 8.10
CA MET A 112 2.48 -0.21 8.44
C MET A 112 1.26 0.34 7.70
N THR A 113 0.29 0.81 8.46
CA THR A 113 -0.94 1.43 7.95
C THR A 113 -0.71 2.87 7.51
N GLN A 114 -1.54 3.38 6.62
CA GLN A 114 -1.53 4.78 6.19
C GLN A 114 -1.73 5.74 7.38
N SER A 115 -2.65 5.42 8.29
CA SER A 115 -2.87 6.21 9.50
C SER A 115 -1.94 5.74 10.62
N PHE A 116 -1.49 6.69 11.46
CA PHE A 116 -0.73 6.35 12.66
C PHE A 116 -1.57 5.43 13.57
N SER A 117 -1.11 4.20 13.76
CA SER A 117 -1.84 3.14 14.46
C SER A 117 -1.25 2.79 15.83
N LEU A 118 -0.19 3.47 16.26
CA LEU A 118 0.41 3.29 17.57
C LEU A 118 -0.31 4.12 18.63
N TYR A 119 -0.05 3.82 19.90
CA TYR A 119 -0.69 4.49 21.03
C TYR A 119 -0.09 5.89 21.22
N GLY A 120 -0.84 6.93 20.80
CA GLY A 120 -0.40 8.33 20.88
C GLY A 120 -0.19 8.84 22.30
N GLU A 121 -0.94 8.31 23.26
CA GLU A 121 -0.84 8.59 24.71
C GLU A 121 0.32 7.89 25.42
N MET A 122 1.00 6.99 24.73
CA MET A 122 2.21 6.33 25.23
C MET A 122 3.45 7.02 24.69
N THR A 123 4.55 6.96 25.45
CA THR A 123 5.84 7.45 24.96
C THR A 123 6.40 6.55 23.86
N VAL A 124 7.41 7.05 23.14
CA VAL A 124 8.16 6.26 22.13
C VAL A 124 8.66 4.95 22.76
N ARG A 125 9.32 5.04 23.91
CA ARG A 125 9.82 3.88 24.65
C ARG A 125 8.71 2.90 24.99
N GLN A 126 7.59 3.39 25.55
CA GLN A 126 6.47 2.55 25.93
C GLN A 126 5.85 1.82 24.74
N ASN A 127 5.73 2.49 23.58
CA ASN A 127 5.26 1.84 22.35
C ASN A 127 6.21 0.71 21.93
N LEU A 128 7.52 0.93 21.90
CA LEU A 128 8.50 -0.09 21.56
C LEU A 128 8.45 -1.27 22.54
N ASP A 129 8.47 -1.00 23.87
CA ASP A 129 8.42 -2.03 24.91
C ASP A 129 7.12 -2.85 24.86
N LEU A 130 5.99 -2.21 24.57
CA LEU A 130 4.71 -2.90 24.40
C LEU A 130 4.79 -3.91 23.23
N HIS A 131 5.34 -3.47 22.10
CA HIS A 131 5.41 -4.32 20.92
C HIS A 131 6.44 -5.45 21.05
N THR A 132 7.53 -5.28 21.84
CA THR A 132 8.41 -6.42 22.16
C THR A 132 7.64 -7.55 22.84
N ARG A 133 6.71 -7.20 23.75
CA ARG A 133 5.84 -8.17 24.44
C ARG A 133 4.80 -8.79 23.52
N LEU A 134 4.17 -7.96 22.67
CA LEU A 134 3.16 -8.45 21.70
C LEU A 134 3.79 -9.43 20.69
N TYR A 135 5.02 -9.19 20.26
CA TYR A 135 5.76 -10.09 19.37
C TYR A 135 6.48 -11.24 20.12
N HIS A 136 6.31 -11.34 21.45
CA HIS A 136 6.92 -12.37 22.28
C HIS A 136 8.45 -12.43 22.15
N LEU A 137 9.14 -11.29 21.99
CA LEU A 137 10.58 -11.26 22.01
C LEU A 137 11.11 -11.67 23.40
N ALA A 138 12.15 -12.50 23.42
CA ALA A 138 12.81 -12.89 24.65
C ALA A 138 13.43 -11.64 25.34
N ALA A 139 13.29 -11.51 26.65
CA ALA A 139 13.62 -10.29 27.39
C ALA A 139 15.10 -9.85 27.23
N ASP A 140 16.01 -10.80 27.07
CA ASP A 140 17.44 -10.57 26.82
C ASP A 140 17.68 -9.93 25.44
N LYS A 141 16.91 -10.32 24.44
CA LYS A 141 17.00 -9.79 23.06
C LYS A 141 16.20 -8.51 22.88
N ALA A 142 15.07 -8.36 23.59
CA ALA A 142 14.16 -7.24 23.45
C ALA A 142 14.86 -5.89 23.67
N LYS A 143 15.65 -5.76 24.76
CA LYS A 143 16.37 -4.53 25.07
C LYS A 143 17.38 -4.17 23.99
N ALA A 144 18.23 -5.12 23.60
CA ALA A 144 19.26 -4.89 22.58
C ALA A 144 18.61 -4.49 21.23
N ARG A 145 17.49 -5.12 20.87
CA ARG A 145 16.77 -4.81 19.65
C ARG A 145 16.12 -3.42 19.69
N VAL A 146 15.53 -3.03 20.82
CA VAL A 146 14.99 -1.68 21.00
C VAL A 146 16.10 -0.64 20.90
N ASP A 147 17.23 -0.84 21.58
CA ASP A 147 18.36 0.09 21.56
C ASP A 147 18.94 0.25 20.14
N GLU A 148 19.06 -0.85 19.38
CA GLU A 148 19.45 -0.84 17.97
C GLU A 148 18.49 -0.01 17.11
N LEU A 149 17.17 -0.26 17.22
CA LEU A 149 16.16 0.44 16.43
C LEU A 149 16.09 1.93 16.80
N VAL A 150 16.18 2.26 18.07
CA VAL A 150 16.22 3.65 18.56
C VAL A 150 17.37 4.41 17.92
N SER A 151 18.56 3.82 17.90
CA SER A 151 19.74 4.42 17.27
C SER A 151 19.56 4.55 15.76
N ARG A 152 19.17 3.46 15.08
CA ARG A 152 19.05 3.39 13.63
C ARG A 152 17.97 4.31 13.06
N PHE A 153 16.84 4.45 13.76
CA PHE A 153 15.71 5.26 13.33
C PHE A 153 15.75 6.70 13.85
N GLY A 154 16.81 7.07 14.61
CA GLY A 154 17.01 8.42 15.12
C GLY A 154 15.95 8.83 16.14
N LEU A 155 15.53 7.91 17.01
CA LEU A 155 14.48 8.12 18.02
C LEU A 155 15.03 8.45 19.42
N GLY A 156 16.36 8.46 19.60
CA GLY A 156 17.02 8.58 20.90
C GLY A 156 16.59 9.80 21.71
N ASP A 157 16.57 10.97 21.07
CA ASP A 157 16.24 12.24 21.73
C ASP A 157 14.74 12.39 22.08
N HIS A 158 13.91 11.44 21.61
CA HIS A 158 12.45 11.51 21.73
C HIS A 158 11.85 10.35 22.53
N LEU A 159 12.67 9.55 23.22
CA LEU A 159 12.20 8.33 23.89
C LEU A 159 11.11 8.55 24.92
N ASP A 160 11.17 9.67 25.64
CA ASP A 160 10.22 10.03 26.69
C ASP A 160 9.09 10.96 26.19
N ALA A 161 9.12 11.34 24.91
CA ALA A 161 8.06 12.11 24.29
C ALA A 161 6.85 11.22 23.96
N LEU A 162 5.63 11.79 24.08
CA LEU A 162 4.42 11.10 23.66
C LEU A 162 4.43 10.89 22.15
N ALA A 163 4.07 9.70 21.70
CA ALA A 163 4.07 9.37 20.28
C ALA A 163 3.10 10.24 19.46
N GLY A 164 2.00 10.68 20.10
CA GLY A 164 1.03 11.61 19.50
C GLY A 164 1.55 13.02 19.28
N ASP A 165 2.56 13.46 20.01
CA ASP A 165 3.13 14.81 19.94
C ASP A 165 4.33 14.90 18.97
N LEU A 166 4.80 13.78 18.46
CA LEU A 166 5.91 13.75 17.52
C LEU A 166 5.54 14.40 16.18
N PRO A 167 6.49 15.09 15.53
CA PRO A 167 6.36 15.47 14.12
C PRO A 167 6.07 14.25 13.24
N MET A 168 5.36 14.46 12.11
CA MET A 168 4.89 13.38 11.24
C MET A 168 6.04 12.45 10.81
N GLY A 169 7.18 12.99 10.39
CA GLY A 169 8.33 12.18 9.98
C GLY A 169 8.87 11.26 11.08
N LEU A 170 8.88 11.72 12.35
CA LEU A 170 9.26 10.89 13.49
C LEU A 170 8.21 9.85 13.84
N ARG A 171 6.90 10.17 13.70
CA ARG A 171 5.83 9.18 13.85
C ARG A 171 5.98 8.05 12.83
N GLN A 172 6.28 8.39 11.57
CA GLN A 172 6.50 7.38 10.53
C GLN A 172 7.73 6.52 10.81
N ARG A 173 8.82 7.11 11.28
CA ARG A 173 10.01 6.34 11.71
C ARG A 173 9.70 5.42 12.90
N LEU A 174 8.92 5.87 13.89
CA LEU A 174 8.48 5.04 15.00
C LEU A 174 7.59 3.89 14.51
N SER A 175 6.64 4.17 13.63
CA SER A 175 5.78 3.14 13.04
C SER A 175 6.59 2.09 12.26
N LEU A 176 7.58 2.53 11.48
CA LEU A 176 8.49 1.64 10.77
C LEU A 176 9.37 0.82 11.74
N ALA A 177 9.90 1.43 12.80
CA ALA A 177 10.69 0.75 13.83
C ALA A 177 9.88 -0.38 14.48
N VAL A 178 8.61 -0.11 14.83
CA VAL A 178 7.69 -1.13 15.37
C VAL A 178 7.41 -2.23 14.33
N ALA A 179 7.19 -1.87 13.07
CA ALA A 179 6.90 -2.84 12.00
C ALA A 179 8.07 -3.80 11.74
N VAL A 180 9.32 -3.38 12.00
CA VAL A 180 10.53 -4.23 11.82
C VAL A 180 11.09 -4.80 13.12
N LEU A 181 10.44 -4.57 14.26
CA LEU A 181 10.90 -4.95 15.58
C LEU A 181 11.17 -6.47 15.71
N HIS A 182 10.29 -7.28 15.13
CA HIS A 182 10.33 -8.75 15.14
C HIS A 182 11.11 -9.36 13.96
N GLU A 183 11.90 -8.53 13.24
CA GLU A 183 12.75 -8.95 12.10
C GLU A 183 11.98 -9.65 10.96
N PRO A 184 10.92 -9.02 10.43
CA PRO A 184 10.14 -9.63 9.37
C PRO A 184 10.96 -9.76 8.08
N GLN A 185 10.64 -10.77 7.28
CA GLN A 185 11.24 -10.94 5.94
C GLN A 185 10.51 -10.13 4.86
N ILE A 186 9.26 -9.78 5.10
CA ILE A 186 8.42 -8.95 4.22
C ILE A 186 7.91 -7.76 5.01
N LEU A 187 7.98 -6.58 4.41
CA LEU A 187 7.45 -5.34 4.96
C LEU A 187 6.42 -4.78 3.99
N ILE A 188 5.21 -4.54 4.48
CA ILE A 188 4.11 -3.98 3.70
C ILE A 188 3.75 -2.61 4.26
N LEU A 189 3.81 -1.59 3.40
CA LEU A 189 3.66 -0.18 3.77
C LEU A 189 2.54 0.45 2.95
N ASP A 190 1.52 0.96 3.63
CA ASP A 190 0.39 1.64 2.98
C ASP A 190 0.57 3.16 3.05
N GLU A 191 0.98 3.76 1.92
CA GLU A 191 1.24 5.18 1.76
C GLU A 191 2.07 5.79 2.93
N PRO A 192 3.25 5.22 3.25
CA PRO A 192 3.94 5.46 4.51
C PRO A 192 4.44 6.90 4.67
N THR A 193 4.58 7.65 3.59
CA THR A 193 5.12 9.01 3.58
C THR A 193 4.07 10.07 3.23
N SER A 194 2.79 9.70 3.23
CA SER A 194 1.70 10.63 2.99
C SER A 194 1.69 11.74 4.07
N GLY A 195 1.72 13.00 3.63
CA GLY A 195 1.77 14.16 4.52
C GLY A 195 3.12 14.45 5.18
N VAL A 196 4.18 13.72 4.82
CA VAL A 196 5.54 13.93 5.30
C VAL A 196 6.25 14.95 4.39
N ASP A 197 7.01 15.87 4.99
CA ASP A 197 7.83 16.82 4.23
C ASP A 197 8.92 16.11 3.40
N PRO A 198 9.42 16.73 2.31
CA PRO A 198 10.37 16.07 1.40
C PRO A 198 11.65 15.59 2.06
N VAL A 199 12.21 16.32 3.03
CA VAL A 199 13.48 15.96 3.70
C VAL A 199 13.27 14.74 4.60
N ALA A 200 12.19 14.75 5.39
CA ALA A 200 11.85 13.62 6.24
C ALA A 200 11.45 12.38 5.41
N ARG A 201 10.83 12.58 4.23
CA ARG A 201 10.52 11.52 3.27
C ARG A 201 11.80 10.87 2.73
N ASP A 202 12.77 11.66 2.30
CA ASP A 202 14.04 11.12 1.81
C ASP A 202 14.77 10.30 2.88
N SER A 203 14.81 10.81 4.10
CA SER A 203 15.37 10.08 5.25
C SER A 203 14.61 8.78 5.57
N PHE A 204 13.29 8.75 5.36
CA PHE A 204 12.50 7.53 5.51
C PHE A 204 12.83 6.51 4.40
N TRP A 205 13.00 6.96 3.16
CA TRP A 205 13.40 6.10 2.05
C TRP A 205 14.82 5.55 2.21
N GLU A 206 15.76 6.30 2.82
CA GLU A 206 17.08 5.77 3.19
C GLU A 206 16.95 4.54 4.10
N LEU A 207 16.05 4.57 5.07
CA LEU A 207 15.77 3.42 5.95
C LEU A 207 15.20 2.22 5.17
N LEU A 208 14.28 2.45 4.23
CA LEU A 208 13.73 1.38 3.40
C LEU A 208 14.80 0.74 2.52
N ILE A 209 15.64 1.56 1.88
CA ILE A 209 16.76 1.07 1.05
C ILE A 209 17.73 0.25 1.90
N ASP A 210 18.07 0.71 3.09
CA ASP A 210 18.96 0.00 4.01
C ASP A 210 18.37 -1.35 4.45
N LEU A 211 17.06 -1.40 4.80
CA LEU A 211 16.36 -2.64 5.11
C LEU A 211 16.38 -3.64 3.94
N SER A 212 16.14 -3.17 2.73
CA SER A 212 16.13 -4.03 1.54
C SER A 212 17.53 -4.50 1.17
N ARG A 213 18.51 -3.59 1.08
CA ARG A 213 19.84 -3.87 0.54
C ARG A 213 20.76 -4.59 1.52
N ASN A 214 20.70 -4.22 2.81
CA ASN A 214 21.60 -4.76 3.84
C ASN A 214 20.97 -5.90 4.65
N GLN A 215 19.64 -5.94 4.79
CA GLN A 215 18.93 -6.98 5.55
C GLN A 215 18.10 -7.92 4.67
N ASN A 216 18.10 -7.69 3.35
CA ASN A 216 17.34 -8.52 2.38
C ASN A 216 15.84 -8.60 2.69
N VAL A 217 15.27 -7.54 3.29
CA VAL A 217 13.83 -7.43 3.53
C VAL A 217 13.12 -7.10 2.23
N THR A 218 12.11 -7.88 1.89
CA THR A 218 11.24 -7.60 0.73
C THR A 218 10.24 -6.52 1.11
N ILE A 219 10.15 -5.45 0.34
CA ILE A 219 9.31 -4.30 0.67
C ILE A 219 8.24 -4.13 -0.41
N PHE A 220 6.97 -4.18 0.01
CA PHE A 220 5.83 -3.80 -0.79
C PHE A 220 5.31 -2.45 -0.30
N VAL A 221 5.39 -1.42 -1.12
CA VAL A 221 4.95 -0.07 -0.76
C VAL A 221 3.86 0.42 -1.70
N THR A 222 2.75 0.90 -1.13
CA THR A 222 1.74 1.62 -1.92
C THR A 222 2.03 3.11 -1.88
N THR A 223 1.85 3.78 -3.00
CA THR A 223 2.00 5.23 -3.09
C THR A 223 1.16 5.80 -4.23
N HIS A 224 0.87 7.07 -4.15
CA HIS A 224 0.33 7.87 -5.26
C HIS A 224 1.35 8.90 -5.79
N PHE A 225 2.55 8.95 -5.20
CA PHE A 225 3.64 9.85 -5.61
C PHE A 225 4.53 9.20 -6.66
N MET A 226 4.65 9.83 -7.83
CA MET A 226 5.47 9.32 -8.95
C MET A 226 6.97 9.28 -8.61
N ASN A 227 7.46 10.29 -7.87
CA ASN A 227 8.85 10.34 -7.41
C ASN A 227 9.22 9.18 -6.47
N GLU A 228 8.28 8.68 -5.68
CA GLU A 228 8.49 7.48 -4.87
C GLU A 228 8.48 6.21 -5.73
N GLY A 229 7.61 6.16 -6.75
CA GLY A 229 7.64 5.08 -7.74
C GLY A 229 9.01 4.93 -8.40
N MET A 230 9.68 6.05 -8.70
CA MET A 230 11.03 6.05 -9.27
C MET A 230 12.11 5.49 -8.34
N ARG A 231 11.83 5.35 -7.05
CA ARG A 231 12.73 4.78 -6.02
C ARG A 231 12.60 3.26 -5.86
N CYS A 232 11.61 2.66 -6.49
CA CYS A 232 11.38 1.23 -6.44
C CYS A 232 12.19 0.48 -7.49
N ASP A 233 12.50 -0.78 -7.23
CA ASP A 233 13.15 -1.67 -8.22
C ASP A 233 12.20 -1.97 -9.39
N ARG A 234 10.95 -2.29 -9.06
CA ARG A 234 9.83 -2.41 -10.00
C ARG A 234 8.58 -1.78 -9.42
N ILE A 235 7.69 -1.38 -10.31
CA ILE A 235 6.39 -0.83 -9.94
C ILE A 235 5.28 -1.50 -10.74
N SER A 236 4.12 -1.59 -10.11
CA SER A 236 2.87 -1.94 -10.75
C SER A 236 1.98 -0.70 -10.80
N LEU A 237 1.54 -0.34 -11.99
CA LEU A 237 0.61 0.76 -12.23
C LEU A 237 -0.82 0.22 -12.13
N MET A 238 -1.62 0.77 -11.21
CA MET A 238 -2.98 0.31 -10.95
C MET A 238 -4.02 1.38 -11.24
N ASN A 239 -5.08 1.00 -11.92
CA ASN A 239 -6.26 1.84 -12.11
C ASN A 239 -7.54 0.99 -12.08
N ALA A 240 -8.61 1.51 -11.49
CA ALA A 240 -9.95 0.87 -11.46
C ALA A 240 -9.93 -0.63 -11.12
N GLY A 241 -9.12 -1.04 -10.14
CA GLY A 241 -8.99 -2.44 -9.72
C GLY A 241 -8.07 -3.31 -10.55
N LYS A 242 -7.55 -2.83 -11.69
CA LYS A 242 -6.71 -3.58 -12.63
C LYS A 242 -5.27 -3.11 -12.60
N VAL A 243 -4.34 -4.03 -12.85
CA VAL A 243 -2.92 -3.70 -13.13
C VAL A 243 -2.79 -3.37 -14.61
N LEU A 244 -2.33 -2.16 -14.91
CA LEU A 244 -2.14 -1.67 -16.28
C LEU A 244 -0.79 -2.09 -16.86
N ALA A 245 0.26 -2.00 -16.03
CA ALA A 245 1.62 -2.36 -16.39
C ALA A 245 2.45 -2.67 -15.15
N CYS A 246 3.50 -3.47 -15.31
CA CYS A 246 4.43 -3.82 -14.23
C CYS A 246 5.84 -4.03 -14.79
N ASP A 247 6.77 -3.15 -14.44
CA ASP A 247 8.22 -3.28 -14.78
C ASP A 247 9.04 -2.29 -13.93
N ALA A 248 10.35 -2.22 -14.17
CA ALA A 248 11.19 -1.15 -13.64
C ALA A 248 10.68 0.22 -14.13
N PRO A 249 10.67 1.26 -13.27
CA PRO A 249 10.10 2.57 -13.62
C PRO A 249 10.65 3.13 -14.93
N GLN A 250 11.97 3.05 -15.12
CA GLN A 250 12.62 3.55 -16.32
C GLN A 250 12.15 2.81 -17.60
N LYS A 251 11.94 1.50 -17.51
CA LYS A 251 11.44 0.71 -18.65
C LYS A 251 10.01 1.08 -19.02
N LEU A 252 9.15 1.39 -18.03
CA LEU A 252 7.78 1.83 -18.30
C LEU A 252 7.75 3.18 -19.04
N ILE A 253 8.67 4.09 -18.70
CA ILE A 253 8.86 5.36 -19.40
C ILE A 253 9.30 5.11 -20.85
N GLU A 254 10.31 4.27 -21.03
CA GLU A 254 10.84 3.91 -22.35
C GLU A 254 9.81 3.23 -23.26
N GLN A 255 9.04 2.27 -22.71
CA GLN A 255 7.98 1.55 -23.44
C GLN A 255 6.90 2.49 -24.01
N ARG A 256 6.66 3.62 -23.31
CA ARG A 256 5.69 4.63 -23.75
C ARG A 256 6.32 5.77 -24.56
N GLY A 257 7.65 5.83 -24.62
CA GLY A 257 8.36 6.92 -25.31
C GLY A 257 8.11 8.28 -24.65
N THR A 258 7.84 8.29 -23.34
CA THR A 258 7.56 9.50 -22.55
C THR A 258 8.81 9.98 -21.83
N THR A 259 8.75 11.16 -21.24
CA THR A 259 9.89 11.76 -20.51
C THR A 259 9.77 11.61 -18.99
N SER A 260 8.57 11.23 -18.50
CA SER A 260 8.30 11.08 -17.07
C SER A 260 7.43 9.84 -16.79
N LEU A 261 7.49 9.34 -15.57
CA LEU A 261 6.62 8.26 -15.11
C LEU A 261 5.14 8.71 -15.06
N GLU A 262 4.90 9.98 -14.78
CA GLU A 262 3.56 10.57 -14.76
C GLU A 262 2.92 10.51 -16.16
N ASP A 263 3.63 10.95 -17.20
CA ASP A 263 3.16 10.88 -18.58
C ASP A 263 2.96 9.42 -19.04
N ALA A 264 3.87 8.52 -18.64
CA ALA A 264 3.72 7.10 -18.92
C ALA A 264 2.45 6.52 -18.27
N PHE A 265 2.18 6.85 -17.02
CA PHE A 265 0.99 6.41 -16.30
C PHE A 265 -0.30 6.92 -16.97
N ILE A 266 -0.33 8.21 -17.36
CA ILE A 266 -1.45 8.78 -18.10
C ILE A 266 -1.69 8.00 -19.41
N ALA A 267 -0.64 7.72 -20.18
CA ALA A 267 -0.76 6.96 -21.42
C ALA A 267 -1.29 5.53 -21.20
N TYR A 268 -0.86 4.84 -20.13
CA TYR A 268 -1.42 3.53 -19.78
C TYR A 268 -2.89 3.61 -19.36
N MET A 269 -3.30 4.67 -18.64
CA MET A 269 -4.71 4.87 -18.27
C MET A 269 -5.59 5.15 -19.48
N GLU A 270 -5.13 5.98 -20.43
CA GLU A 270 -5.88 6.29 -21.66
C GLU A 270 -6.13 5.04 -22.49
N ASP A 271 -5.15 4.17 -22.65
CA ASP A 271 -5.31 2.90 -23.35
C ASP A 271 -6.34 2.01 -22.65
N SER A 272 -6.26 1.87 -21.32
CA SER A 272 -7.24 1.08 -20.56
C SER A 272 -8.67 1.59 -20.73
N ILE A 273 -8.86 2.92 -20.75
CA ILE A 273 -10.19 3.51 -20.99
C ILE A 273 -10.69 3.23 -22.40
N ARG A 274 -9.83 3.27 -23.42
CA ARG A 274 -10.18 2.94 -24.81
C ARG A 274 -10.58 1.48 -24.95
N ASP A 275 -9.84 0.57 -24.30
CA ASP A 275 -10.13 -0.87 -24.34
C ASP A 275 -11.48 -1.18 -23.66
N ASP A 276 -11.75 -0.59 -22.50
CA ASP A 276 -13.03 -0.76 -21.80
C ASP A 276 -14.20 -0.15 -22.63
N ALA A 277 -14.01 0.99 -23.29
CA ALA A 277 -15.00 1.59 -24.18
C ALA A 277 -15.27 0.74 -25.45
N SER A 278 -14.23 0.11 -25.99
CA SER A 278 -14.33 -0.81 -27.13
C SER A 278 -15.07 -2.10 -26.76
N ALA A 279 -14.83 -2.62 -25.55
CA ALA A 279 -15.52 -3.81 -25.04
C ALA A 279 -16.99 -3.55 -24.69
N ALA A 280 -17.37 -2.31 -24.41
CA ALA A 280 -18.74 -1.90 -24.06
C ALA A 280 -19.62 -1.59 -25.28
N GLN A 281 -19.12 -1.67 -26.53
CA GLN A 281 -19.97 -1.49 -27.72
C GLN A 281 -20.94 -2.69 -27.84
N PRO A 282 -22.25 -2.47 -27.78
CA PRO A 282 -23.21 -3.55 -27.96
C PRO A 282 -23.07 -4.09 -29.37
N VAL A 283 -22.84 -5.40 -29.51
CA VAL A 283 -23.05 -6.11 -30.76
C VAL A 283 -24.47 -5.76 -31.24
N ALA A 284 -24.57 -5.00 -32.31
CA ALA A 284 -25.85 -4.64 -32.90
C ALA A 284 -26.63 -5.92 -33.22
N ALA A 285 -27.63 -6.24 -32.40
CA ALA A 285 -28.57 -7.28 -32.67
C ALA A 285 -29.32 -6.92 -33.98
N PRO A 286 -29.56 -7.87 -34.88
CA PRO A 286 -30.29 -7.59 -36.10
C PRO A 286 -31.70 -7.09 -35.77
N VAL A 287 -32.04 -5.92 -36.29
CA VAL A 287 -33.36 -5.29 -36.16
C VAL A 287 -34.41 -6.23 -36.76
N ALA A 288 -35.11 -7.00 -35.94
CA ALA A 288 -36.31 -7.70 -36.31
C ALA A 288 -37.44 -6.69 -36.45
N ALA A 289 -38.08 -6.68 -37.63
CA ALA A 289 -39.15 -5.79 -38.03
C ALA A 289 -40.27 -5.69 -37.01
N ALA A 290 -40.64 -4.48 -36.65
CA ALA A 290 -41.71 -4.14 -35.76
C ALA A 290 -43.09 -4.46 -36.41
N HIS A 291 -43.91 -5.22 -35.68
CA HIS A 291 -45.37 -5.26 -35.87
C HIS A 291 -46.02 -4.27 -34.89
N PRO A 292 -47.03 -3.51 -35.28
CA PRO A 292 -47.71 -2.56 -34.41
C PRO A 292 -48.77 -3.26 -33.54
N ALA A 293 -48.70 -3.14 -32.24
CA ALA A 293 -49.75 -3.60 -31.35
C ALA A 293 -50.10 -2.59 -30.26
N GLN A 294 -51.27 -2.03 -30.41
CA GLN A 294 -52.31 -1.70 -29.45
C GLN A 294 -51.97 -1.01 -28.12
N LEU A 295 -52.56 0.16 -28.00
CA LEU A 295 -52.79 0.92 -26.76
C LEU A 295 -53.54 0.06 -25.71
N ALA A 296 -53.00 0.00 -24.51
CA ALA A 296 -53.72 -0.40 -23.31
C ALA A 296 -53.56 0.64 -22.21
N THR A 297 -54.69 0.95 -21.66
CA THR A 297 -55.06 2.01 -20.70
C THR A 297 -54.34 1.96 -19.36
N ALA A 298 -54.07 3.18 -18.84
CA ALA A 298 -53.49 3.46 -17.55
C ALA A 298 -54.37 3.01 -16.36
N VAL A 299 -53.74 2.41 -15.35
CA VAL A 299 -54.31 2.16 -14.01
C VAL A 299 -53.52 3.05 -12.99
N PRO A 300 -54.20 3.73 -12.05
CA PRO A 300 -53.57 4.69 -11.16
C PRO A 300 -52.81 4.02 -10.01
N VAL A 301 -51.60 4.50 -9.76
CA VAL A 301 -50.74 4.06 -8.65
C VAL A 301 -51.14 4.79 -7.38
N ALA A 302 -51.50 4.04 -6.34
CA ALA A 302 -51.74 4.51 -4.98
C ALA A 302 -50.40 4.94 -4.33
N ARG A 303 -50.40 6.12 -3.73
CA ARG A 303 -49.28 6.64 -2.92
C ARG A 303 -49.33 6.02 -1.54
N ASP A 304 -48.34 5.21 -1.19
CA ASP A 304 -48.12 4.76 0.18
C ASP A 304 -47.10 5.67 0.89
N ARG A 305 -47.38 5.98 2.16
CA ARG A 305 -46.64 6.87 3.04
C ARG A 305 -45.42 6.15 3.64
N PRO A 306 -44.29 6.83 3.95
CA PRO A 306 -43.12 6.19 4.55
C PRO A 306 -43.35 5.85 6.03
N SER A 307 -43.12 4.60 6.41
CA SER A 307 -43.08 4.14 7.79
C SER A 307 -41.76 4.52 8.47
N ARG A 308 -41.86 4.90 9.74
CA ARG A 308 -40.81 5.33 10.66
C ARG A 308 -39.75 4.25 10.83
N TRP A 309 -38.49 4.62 10.62
CA TRP A 309 -37.30 3.81 10.96
C TRP A 309 -37.12 3.81 12.48
N THR A 310 -37.24 2.64 13.10
CA THR A 310 -36.74 2.35 14.44
C THR A 310 -35.40 1.64 14.30
N LEU A 311 -34.33 2.28 14.78
CA LEU A 311 -32.99 1.72 14.87
C LEU A 311 -32.94 0.66 16.01
N PRO A 312 -32.47 -0.56 15.82
CA PRO A 312 -32.17 -1.46 16.92
C PRO A 312 -30.77 -1.13 17.49
N LEU A 313 -30.74 -0.84 18.79
CA LEU A 313 -29.55 -0.77 19.65
C LEU A 313 -28.94 -2.17 19.81
N THR A 314 -28.04 -2.57 18.90
CA THR A 314 -27.16 -3.73 19.10
C THR A 314 -25.90 -3.57 18.23
N ARG A 315 -25.03 -2.62 18.60
CA ARG A 315 -23.63 -2.57 18.17
C ARG A 315 -22.76 -1.91 19.24
N LEU A 316 -22.63 -2.60 20.35
CA LEU A 316 -21.58 -2.33 21.34
C LEU A 316 -21.19 -3.70 21.88
N LEU A 317 -20.21 -4.34 21.21
CA LEU A 317 -19.39 -5.46 21.71
C LEU A 317 -18.74 -6.16 20.51
N ALA A 318 -17.65 -5.58 20.00
CA ALA A 318 -16.68 -6.28 19.14
C ALA A 318 -15.35 -5.49 19.08
N TYR A 319 -14.72 -5.32 20.27
CA TYR A 319 -13.28 -5.07 20.41
C TYR A 319 -12.92 -5.52 21.82
N ALA A 320 -12.60 -6.79 21.98
CA ALA A 320 -11.77 -7.35 23.02
C ALA A 320 -10.82 -8.36 22.35
#